data_b757ae49c013b792a2207f6d13ed86e0
#
_entry.id   b757ae49c013b792a2207f6d13ed86e0
#
_cell.length_a   1.000
_cell.length_b   1.000
_cell.length_c   1.000
_cell.angle_alpha   90.00
_cell.angle_beta   90.00
_cell.angle_gamma   90.00
#
_symmetry.space_group_name_H-M   'P 1'
#
loop_
_entity.id
_entity.type
_entity.pdbx_description
1 polymer ?
#
loop_
_entity_poly.entity_id
_entity_poly.type
_entity_poly.pdbx_seq_one_letter_code
_entity_poly.pdbx_strand_id
1 'polypeptide(L)'
;MTWTLDSSIKAILFDKDGTLIDFDRTWSVINRKAAAIAAAGDGLLCDVLLNACGMDPLTGKTRADSMFASANADEIARHMVDHGSPVAPDALARLLDQAFVDGADAAVPICDLNLVMGRLTGSGLPLGIASSDGEASIRRTVEVLGLTRHVSFIAGYDSGHGPKPEPGMIHAFAAHLGLSASQIAMVGDNRHDLAMARAAGAGAAIGVLSGTGTHQSLTELADICIASVADLPDLLAAR
;
A
#
# COMPACT_ATOMS: atom_id res chain seq x y z
N MET A 1 2.75 10.75 -28.08
CA MET A 1 4.04 10.68 -27.34
C MET A 1 3.89 9.61 -26.29
N THR A 2 4.74 8.60 -26.27
CA THR A 2 4.78 7.62 -25.19
C THR A 2 5.44 8.28 -23.99
N TRP A 3 4.75 8.30 -22.83
CA TRP A 3 5.32 8.80 -21.59
C TRP A 3 6.48 7.89 -21.16
N THR A 4 7.58 8.47 -20.75
CA THR A 4 8.74 7.75 -20.22
C THR A 4 9.15 8.35 -18.89
N LEU A 5 9.68 7.52 -17.99
CA LEU A 5 10.19 7.97 -16.72
C LEU A 5 11.45 8.83 -16.94
N ASP A 6 11.39 10.07 -16.44
CA ASP A 6 12.48 11.03 -16.59
C ASP A 6 13.79 10.50 -15.99
N SER A 7 14.90 10.79 -16.64
CA SER A 7 16.24 10.36 -16.20
C SER A 7 16.70 11.02 -14.89
N SER A 8 16.03 12.08 -14.44
CA SER A 8 16.24 12.67 -13.11
C SER A 8 15.76 11.77 -11.97
N ILE A 9 14.83 10.85 -12.22
CA ILE A 9 14.38 9.87 -11.23
C ILE A 9 15.51 8.88 -10.95
N LYS A 10 15.85 8.74 -9.69
CA LYS A 10 16.98 7.91 -9.20
C LYS A 10 16.54 6.77 -8.29
N ALA A 11 15.29 6.76 -7.80
CA ALA A 11 14.77 5.69 -6.98
C ALA A 11 13.25 5.62 -7.11
N ILE A 12 12.67 4.46 -6.76
CA ILE A 12 11.22 4.22 -6.82
C ILE A 12 10.74 3.78 -5.45
N LEU A 13 9.71 4.44 -4.94
CA LEU A 13 8.98 4.07 -3.74
C LEU A 13 7.63 3.49 -4.16
N PHE A 14 7.35 2.27 -3.72
CA PHE A 14 6.09 1.58 -4.01
C PHE A 14 5.15 1.64 -2.82
N ASP A 15 3.87 1.77 -3.08
CA ASP A 15 2.87 1.21 -2.18
C ASP A 15 2.88 -0.32 -2.25
N LYS A 16 2.22 -0.99 -1.28
CA LYS A 16 2.17 -2.45 -1.18
C LYS A 16 0.86 -3.02 -1.70
N ASP A 17 -0.24 -2.63 -1.08
CA ASP A 17 -1.55 -3.28 -1.22
C ASP A 17 -2.32 -2.75 -2.44
N GLY A 18 -2.63 -3.61 -3.41
CA GLY A 18 -3.19 -3.17 -4.69
C GLY A 18 -2.13 -2.73 -5.71
N THR A 19 -0.89 -2.53 -5.27
CA THR A 19 0.25 -2.13 -6.10
C THR A 19 1.20 -3.28 -6.38
N LEU A 20 1.74 -3.92 -5.35
CA LEU A 20 2.62 -5.10 -5.44
C LEU A 20 1.83 -6.40 -5.25
N ILE A 21 0.82 -6.39 -4.41
CA ILE A 21 -0.04 -7.55 -4.15
C ILE A 21 -1.49 -7.26 -4.54
N ASP A 22 -2.17 -8.30 -4.98
CA ASP A 22 -3.60 -8.27 -5.30
C ASP A 22 -4.39 -8.01 -4.01
N PHE A 23 -5.07 -6.87 -3.98
CA PHE A 23 -5.77 -6.41 -2.79
C PHE A 23 -6.86 -7.40 -2.36
N ASP A 24 -7.83 -7.67 -3.22
CA ASP A 24 -8.99 -8.48 -2.85
C ASP A 24 -8.60 -9.93 -2.52
N ARG A 25 -7.68 -10.53 -3.28
CA ARG A 25 -7.22 -11.91 -3.05
C ARG A 25 -6.43 -12.06 -1.76
N THR A 26 -5.70 -11.03 -1.35
CA THR A 26 -4.93 -11.04 -0.11
C THR A 26 -5.80 -10.65 1.07
N TRP A 27 -6.49 -9.51 0.97
CA TRP A 27 -7.13 -8.88 2.11
C TRP A 27 -8.54 -9.37 2.43
N SER A 28 -9.25 -10.02 1.51
CA SER A 28 -10.63 -10.47 1.79
C SER A 28 -10.72 -11.42 3.00
N VAL A 29 -9.77 -12.33 3.16
CA VAL A 29 -9.69 -13.25 4.30
C VAL A 29 -9.21 -12.53 5.57
N ILE A 30 -8.23 -11.66 5.43
CA ILE A 30 -7.65 -10.89 6.55
C ILE A 30 -8.70 -9.93 7.13
N ASN A 31 -9.43 -9.22 6.28
CA ASN A 31 -10.49 -8.29 6.71
C ASN A 31 -11.65 -9.00 7.42
N ARG A 32 -12.01 -10.22 6.98
CA ARG A 32 -12.99 -11.05 7.70
C ARG A 32 -12.47 -11.45 9.08
N LYS A 33 -11.20 -11.84 9.19
CA LYS A 33 -10.58 -12.14 10.49
C LYS A 33 -10.56 -10.90 11.39
N ALA A 34 -10.21 -9.75 10.84
CA ALA A 34 -10.20 -8.47 11.55
C ALA A 34 -11.61 -8.12 12.10
N ALA A 35 -12.64 -8.21 11.27
CA ALA A 35 -14.02 -7.94 11.69
C ALA A 35 -14.52 -8.95 12.73
N ALA A 36 -14.15 -10.24 12.60
CA ALA A 36 -14.51 -11.26 13.60
C ALA A 36 -13.83 -11.02 14.95
N ILE A 37 -12.58 -10.57 14.97
CA ILE A 37 -11.87 -10.14 16.18
C ILE A 37 -12.62 -8.96 16.82
N ALA A 38 -12.94 -7.93 16.03
CA ALA A 38 -13.62 -6.74 16.50
C ALA A 38 -15.04 -7.00 16.99
N ALA A 39 -15.74 -7.96 16.39
CA ALA A 39 -17.09 -8.36 16.77
C ALA A 39 -17.16 -9.23 18.04
N ALA A 40 -16.02 -9.71 18.56
CA ALA A 40 -15.92 -10.52 19.78
C ALA A 40 -16.90 -11.71 19.82
N GLY A 41 -17.13 -12.37 18.66
CA GLY A 41 -18.00 -13.54 18.54
C GLY A 41 -19.43 -13.24 18.08
N ASP A 42 -19.82 -11.99 17.91
CA ASP A 42 -21.13 -11.61 17.37
C ASP A 42 -21.08 -11.62 15.82
N GLY A 43 -21.69 -12.63 15.19
CA GLY A 43 -21.70 -12.79 13.73
C GLY A 43 -22.48 -11.68 13.01
N LEU A 44 -23.54 -11.13 13.60
CA LEU A 44 -24.28 -10.02 12.98
C LEU A 44 -23.45 -8.73 13.02
N LEU A 45 -22.79 -8.47 14.13
CA LEU A 45 -21.89 -7.34 14.25
C LEU A 45 -20.69 -7.47 13.27
N CYS A 46 -20.19 -8.69 13.04
CA CYS A 46 -19.11 -8.92 12.07
C CYS A 46 -19.48 -8.38 10.68
N ASP A 47 -20.67 -8.70 10.17
CA ASP A 47 -21.14 -8.20 8.87
C ASP A 47 -21.34 -6.68 8.84
N VAL A 48 -21.82 -6.10 9.96
CA VAL A 48 -21.94 -4.64 10.12
C VAL A 48 -20.57 -3.98 10.04
N LEU A 49 -19.56 -4.51 10.72
CA LEU A 49 -18.21 -3.95 10.75
C LEU A 49 -17.52 -4.09 9.39
N LEU A 50 -17.71 -5.22 8.69
CA LEU A 50 -17.20 -5.38 7.32
C LEU A 50 -17.75 -4.30 6.39
N ASN A 51 -19.09 -4.11 6.41
CA ASN A 51 -19.73 -3.08 5.60
C ASN A 51 -19.27 -1.66 5.98
N ALA A 52 -19.19 -1.35 7.27
CA ALA A 52 -18.73 -0.06 7.77
C ALA A 52 -17.30 0.26 7.29
N CYS A 53 -16.40 -0.73 7.35
CA CYS A 53 -15.02 -0.58 6.86
C CYS A 53 -14.88 -0.68 5.33
N GLY A 54 -15.97 -0.95 4.61
CA GLY A 54 -15.98 -0.87 3.14
C GLY A 54 -15.88 -2.17 2.40
N MET A 55 -15.95 -3.31 3.08
CA MET A 55 -15.97 -4.62 2.42
C MET A 55 -17.40 -5.17 2.38
N ASP A 56 -17.82 -5.62 1.21
CA ASP A 56 -19.08 -6.34 1.03
C ASP A 56 -18.95 -7.76 1.63
N PRO A 57 -19.76 -8.12 2.66
CA PRO A 57 -19.67 -9.43 3.31
C PRO A 57 -19.98 -10.61 2.39
N LEU A 58 -20.78 -10.42 1.33
CA LEU A 58 -21.18 -11.48 0.42
C LEU A 58 -20.13 -11.73 -0.66
N THR A 59 -19.60 -10.66 -1.27
CA THR A 59 -18.67 -10.77 -2.40
C THR A 59 -17.21 -10.74 -1.97
N GLY A 60 -16.89 -10.20 -0.79
CA GLY A 60 -15.53 -9.98 -0.31
C GLY A 60 -14.80 -8.83 -0.98
N LYS A 61 -15.49 -8.06 -1.83
CA LYS A 61 -14.89 -6.90 -2.51
C LYS A 61 -14.82 -5.69 -1.60
N THR A 62 -13.69 -5.00 -1.66
CA THR A 62 -13.46 -3.77 -0.91
C THR A 62 -13.71 -2.55 -1.80
N ARG A 63 -14.46 -1.57 -1.29
CA ARG A 63 -14.73 -0.30 -1.96
C ARG A 63 -13.47 0.57 -1.98
N ALA A 64 -13.24 1.25 -3.09
CA ALA A 64 -12.21 2.27 -3.19
C ALA A 64 -12.37 3.34 -2.10
N ASP A 65 -11.25 3.90 -1.64
CA ASP A 65 -11.19 4.99 -0.65
C ASP A 65 -11.92 4.67 0.68
N SER A 66 -12.19 3.40 0.98
CA SER A 66 -12.79 2.95 2.23
C SER A 66 -11.75 2.74 3.33
N MET A 67 -12.22 2.53 4.57
CA MET A 67 -11.33 2.27 5.72
C MET A 67 -10.37 1.12 5.46
N PHE A 68 -10.85 -0.02 4.95
CA PHE A 68 -9.98 -1.14 4.62
C PHE A 68 -9.06 -0.89 3.42
N ALA A 69 -9.39 0.05 2.53
CA ALA A 69 -8.59 0.33 1.35
C ALA A 69 -7.45 1.33 1.59
N SER A 70 -7.51 2.14 2.66
CA SER A 70 -6.60 3.28 2.80
C SER A 70 -6.12 3.58 4.21
N ALA A 71 -6.88 3.17 5.25
CA ALA A 71 -6.58 3.49 6.64
C ALA A 71 -5.55 2.53 7.26
N ASN A 72 -4.91 2.98 8.33
CA ASN A 72 -4.05 2.15 9.18
C ASN A 72 -4.84 1.41 10.27
N ALA A 73 -4.18 0.50 11.00
CA ALA A 73 -4.82 -0.31 12.03
C ALA A 73 -5.47 0.51 13.15
N ASP A 74 -4.85 1.63 13.55
CA ASP A 74 -5.39 2.53 14.58
C ASP A 74 -6.70 3.19 14.13
N GLU A 75 -6.75 3.65 12.88
CA GLU A 75 -7.93 4.28 12.29
C GLU A 75 -9.06 3.27 12.11
N ILE A 76 -8.74 2.07 11.60
CA ILE A 76 -9.68 0.96 11.45
C ILE A 76 -10.26 0.56 12.79
N ALA A 77 -9.42 0.40 13.83
CA ALA A 77 -9.86 0.02 15.16
C ALA A 77 -10.84 1.05 15.76
N ARG A 78 -10.52 2.36 15.69
CA ARG A 78 -11.42 3.42 16.16
C ARG A 78 -12.73 3.40 15.39
N HIS A 79 -12.67 3.28 14.07
CA HIS A 79 -13.87 3.21 13.23
C HIS A 79 -14.76 2.01 13.58
N MET A 80 -14.18 0.83 13.83
CA MET A 80 -14.93 -0.35 14.27
C MET A 80 -15.57 -0.17 15.65
N VAL A 81 -14.89 0.51 16.57
CA VAL A 81 -15.47 0.84 17.90
C VAL A 81 -16.64 1.81 17.76
N ASP A 82 -16.54 2.84 16.93
CA ASP A 82 -17.62 3.78 16.65
C ASP A 82 -18.84 3.08 16.01
N HIS A 83 -18.64 1.90 15.40
CA HIS A 83 -19.70 1.08 14.79
C HIS A 83 -20.09 -0.14 15.64
N GLY A 84 -19.74 -0.13 16.94
CA GLY A 84 -20.28 -1.07 17.92
C GLY A 84 -19.34 -2.18 18.38
N SER A 85 -18.06 -2.20 17.96
CA SER A 85 -17.10 -3.15 18.53
C SER A 85 -16.99 -2.96 20.05
N PRO A 86 -17.12 -4.04 20.86
CA PRO A 86 -16.96 -3.96 22.32
C PRO A 86 -15.50 -3.94 22.76
N VAL A 87 -14.54 -4.10 21.83
CA VAL A 87 -13.11 -4.15 22.13
C VAL A 87 -12.57 -2.74 22.28
N ALA A 88 -11.74 -2.49 23.30
CA ALA A 88 -11.13 -1.17 23.47
C ALA A 88 -10.23 -0.82 22.26
N PRO A 89 -10.23 0.46 21.78
CA PRO A 89 -9.55 0.85 20.54
C PRO A 89 -8.07 0.42 20.48
N ASP A 90 -7.28 0.74 21.51
CA ASP A 90 -5.85 0.42 21.54
C ASP A 90 -5.57 -1.10 21.60
N ALA A 91 -6.46 -1.87 22.21
CA ALA A 91 -6.36 -3.33 22.25
C ALA A 91 -6.72 -3.90 20.86
N LEU A 92 -7.76 -3.35 20.24
CA LEU A 92 -8.20 -3.76 18.91
C LEU A 92 -7.12 -3.47 17.88
N ALA A 93 -6.51 -2.28 17.87
CA ALA A 93 -5.45 -1.92 16.96
C ALA A 93 -4.30 -2.93 17.00
N ARG A 94 -3.81 -3.29 18.21
CA ARG A 94 -2.77 -4.32 18.35
C ARG A 94 -3.18 -5.70 17.82
N LEU A 95 -4.45 -6.09 18.02
CA LEU A 95 -4.97 -7.36 17.49
C LEU A 95 -5.07 -7.34 15.97
N LEU A 96 -5.44 -6.19 15.39
CA LEU A 96 -5.46 -6.00 13.94
C LEU A 96 -4.05 -6.06 13.35
N ASP A 97 -3.08 -5.34 13.92
CA ASP A 97 -1.68 -5.41 13.48
C ASP A 97 -1.16 -6.85 13.49
N GLN A 98 -1.42 -7.59 14.57
CA GLN A 98 -1.02 -9.01 14.61
C GLN A 98 -1.73 -9.84 13.53
N ALA A 99 -3.02 -9.60 13.30
CA ALA A 99 -3.77 -10.30 12.26
C ALA A 99 -3.26 -9.97 10.86
N PHE A 100 -2.78 -8.75 10.63
CA PHE A 100 -2.19 -8.29 9.37
C PHE A 100 -0.81 -8.94 9.15
N VAL A 101 0.03 -9.00 10.18
CA VAL A 101 1.31 -9.74 10.12
C VAL A 101 1.09 -11.22 9.81
N ASP A 102 0.17 -11.89 10.52
CA ASP A 102 -0.16 -13.30 10.29
C ASP A 102 -0.73 -13.52 8.87
N GLY A 103 -1.49 -12.53 8.36
CA GLY A 103 -2.10 -12.58 7.04
C GLY A 103 -1.13 -12.41 5.89
N ALA A 104 0.04 -11.81 6.13
CA ALA A 104 1.06 -11.57 5.11
C ALA A 104 1.57 -12.86 4.45
N ASP A 105 1.47 -14.01 5.13
CA ASP A 105 1.82 -15.32 4.57
C ASP A 105 0.94 -15.74 3.37
N ALA A 106 -0.26 -15.16 3.26
CA ALA A 106 -1.19 -15.40 2.17
C ALA A 106 -1.12 -14.33 1.05
N ALA A 107 -0.11 -13.47 1.07
CA ALA A 107 0.05 -12.41 0.09
C ALA A 107 0.13 -12.96 -1.35
N VAL A 108 -0.74 -12.46 -2.21
CA VAL A 108 -0.82 -12.86 -3.62
C VAL A 108 -0.19 -11.76 -4.48
N PRO A 109 0.94 -12.00 -5.14
CA PRO A 109 1.58 -10.98 -5.97
C PRO A 109 0.73 -10.67 -7.21
N ILE A 110 0.76 -9.39 -7.64
CA ILE A 110 0.02 -8.93 -8.82
C ILE A 110 0.61 -9.48 -10.15
N CYS A 111 1.91 -9.76 -10.14
CA CYS A 111 2.66 -10.30 -11.27
C CYS A 111 3.96 -10.97 -10.76
N ASP A 112 4.87 -11.36 -11.63
CA ASP A 112 6.22 -11.79 -11.23
C ASP A 112 7.04 -10.58 -10.74
N LEU A 113 6.92 -10.28 -9.45
CA LEU A 113 7.59 -9.15 -8.80
C LEU A 113 9.12 -9.29 -8.81
N ASN A 114 9.65 -10.52 -8.75
CA ASN A 114 11.10 -10.73 -8.82
C ASN A 114 11.66 -10.33 -10.19
N LEU A 115 10.92 -10.60 -11.26
CA LEU A 115 11.28 -10.15 -12.60
C LEU A 115 11.21 -8.63 -12.74
N VAL A 116 10.09 -8.01 -12.30
CA VAL A 116 9.87 -6.56 -12.37
C VAL A 116 10.93 -5.81 -11.57
N MET A 117 11.07 -6.13 -10.27
CA MET A 117 12.03 -5.46 -9.40
C MET A 117 13.48 -5.73 -9.83
N GLY A 118 13.77 -6.93 -10.36
CA GLY A 118 15.08 -7.27 -10.92
C GLY A 118 15.45 -6.40 -12.13
N ARG A 119 14.49 -6.09 -13.02
CA ARG A 119 14.73 -5.16 -14.16
C ARG A 119 14.98 -3.73 -13.66
N LEU A 120 14.21 -3.26 -12.67
CA LEU A 120 14.36 -1.92 -12.11
C LEU A 120 15.70 -1.75 -11.36
N THR A 121 16.05 -2.68 -10.48
CA THR A 121 17.33 -2.66 -9.76
C THR A 121 18.51 -2.87 -10.70
N GLY A 122 18.37 -3.70 -11.74
CA GLY A 122 19.37 -3.89 -12.80
C GLY A 122 19.62 -2.61 -13.62
N SER A 123 18.65 -1.70 -13.65
CA SER A 123 18.80 -0.36 -14.26
C SER A 123 19.36 0.68 -13.27
N GLY A 124 19.82 0.25 -12.09
CA GLY A 124 20.43 1.11 -11.08
C GLY A 124 19.46 1.92 -10.24
N LEU A 125 18.18 1.49 -10.15
CA LEU A 125 17.15 2.16 -9.32
C LEU A 125 17.00 1.43 -7.98
N PRO A 126 17.41 2.02 -6.84
CA PRO A 126 17.01 1.57 -5.51
C PRO A 126 15.49 1.58 -5.37
N LEU A 127 14.96 0.55 -4.68
CA LEU A 127 13.53 0.38 -4.46
C LEU A 127 13.20 0.43 -2.97
N GLY A 128 12.10 1.09 -2.63
CA GLY A 128 11.54 1.11 -1.29
C GLY A 128 10.05 0.78 -1.30
N ILE A 129 9.50 0.48 -0.13
CA ILE A 129 8.07 0.26 0.10
C ILE A 129 7.59 1.19 1.19
N ALA A 130 6.46 1.88 0.96
CA ALA A 130 5.75 2.69 1.93
C ALA A 130 4.27 2.28 1.93
N SER A 131 3.71 1.93 3.07
CA SER A 131 2.34 1.43 3.17
C SER A 131 1.60 2.02 4.38
N SER A 132 0.26 2.05 4.30
CA SER A 132 -0.61 2.28 5.46
C SER A 132 -0.66 1.09 6.43
N ASP A 133 -0.07 -0.05 6.06
CA ASP A 133 0.12 -1.21 6.92
C ASP A 133 1.31 -1.00 7.89
N GLY A 134 1.39 -1.80 8.95
CA GLY A 134 2.52 -1.78 9.89
C GLY A 134 3.81 -2.33 9.29
N GLU A 135 4.95 -1.79 9.72
CA GLU A 135 6.28 -2.17 9.20
C GLU A 135 6.54 -3.69 9.30
N ALA A 136 6.10 -4.33 10.39
CA ALA A 136 6.27 -5.77 10.59
C ALA A 136 5.54 -6.59 9.52
N SER A 137 4.31 -6.21 9.16
CA SER A 137 3.52 -6.87 8.10
C SER A 137 4.17 -6.68 6.73
N ILE A 138 4.66 -5.46 6.44
CA ILE A 138 5.37 -5.18 5.18
C ILE A 138 6.62 -6.04 5.06
N ARG A 139 7.43 -6.13 6.11
CA ARG A 139 8.64 -6.96 6.15
C ARG A 139 8.31 -8.42 5.92
N ARG A 140 7.25 -8.93 6.56
CA ARG A 140 6.80 -10.30 6.36
C ARG A 140 6.37 -10.56 4.91
N THR A 141 5.61 -9.65 4.31
CA THR A 141 5.22 -9.72 2.90
C THR A 141 6.45 -9.78 1.97
N VAL A 142 7.44 -8.90 2.20
CA VAL A 142 8.70 -8.86 1.43
C VAL A 142 9.46 -10.18 1.52
N GLU A 143 9.51 -10.79 2.71
CA GLU A 143 10.15 -12.10 2.94
C GLU A 143 9.42 -13.22 2.20
N VAL A 144 8.10 -13.33 2.38
CA VAL A 144 7.27 -14.39 1.78
C VAL A 144 7.34 -14.36 0.26
N LEU A 145 7.36 -13.15 -0.32
CA LEU A 145 7.46 -12.98 -1.78
C LEU A 145 8.92 -13.06 -2.32
N GLY A 146 9.90 -13.25 -1.43
CA GLY A 146 11.31 -13.36 -1.82
C GLY A 146 11.92 -12.07 -2.38
N LEU A 147 11.41 -10.90 -1.94
CA LEU A 147 11.78 -9.58 -2.46
C LEU A 147 12.90 -8.90 -1.65
N THR A 148 13.37 -9.49 -0.57
CA THR A 148 14.34 -8.90 0.37
C THR A 148 15.60 -8.37 -0.32
N ARG A 149 16.06 -9.02 -1.39
CA ARG A 149 17.25 -8.59 -2.14
C ARG A 149 17.04 -7.34 -3.00
N HIS A 150 15.78 -6.96 -3.27
CA HIS A 150 15.42 -5.85 -4.15
C HIS A 150 15.02 -4.59 -3.37
N VAL A 151 14.56 -4.76 -2.13
CA VAL A 151 13.99 -3.68 -1.32
C VAL A 151 15.04 -3.17 -0.32
N SER A 152 15.43 -1.92 -0.44
CA SER A 152 16.43 -1.27 0.42
C SER A 152 15.81 -0.43 1.55
N PHE A 153 14.52 -0.14 1.49
CA PHE A 153 13.81 0.70 2.46
C PHE A 153 12.37 0.22 2.65
N ILE A 154 11.90 0.23 3.88
CA ILE A 154 10.52 -0.09 4.25
C ILE A 154 10.05 0.96 5.25
N ALA A 155 8.83 1.48 5.05
CA ALA A 155 8.14 2.34 5.99
C ALA A 155 6.66 1.95 6.09
N GLY A 156 6.20 1.63 7.28
CA GLY A 156 4.81 1.49 7.64
C GLY A 156 4.28 2.75 8.32
N TYR A 157 2.98 2.80 8.64
CA TYR A 157 2.38 3.91 9.36
C TYR A 157 3.03 4.12 10.75
N ASP A 158 3.58 3.07 11.33
CA ASP A 158 4.21 2.98 12.64
C ASP A 158 5.74 3.24 12.62
N SER A 159 6.34 3.50 11.45
CA SER A 159 7.78 3.74 11.30
C SER A 159 8.24 5.15 11.74
N GLY A 160 7.33 5.99 12.24
CA GLY A 160 7.65 7.32 12.78
C GLY A 160 7.82 8.43 11.73
N HIS A 161 7.35 8.19 10.49
CA HIS A 161 7.44 9.16 9.40
C HIS A 161 6.12 9.87 9.09
N GLY A 162 5.06 9.61 9.87
CA GLY A 162 3.69 10.04 9.61
C GLY A 162 2.98 9.13 8.60
N PRO A 163 1.63 9.07 8.68
CA PRO A 163 0.82 8.25 7.77
C PRO A 163 0.67 8.92 6.40
N LYS A 164 0.30 8.14 5.37
CA LYS A 164 -0.18 8.68 4.10
C LYS A 164 -1.47 9.50 4.35
N PRO A 165 -1.68 10.63 3.71
CA PRO A 165 -0.90 11.23 2.62
C PRO A 165 0.20 12.21 3.06
N GLU A 166 0.65 12.19 4.30
CA GLU A 166 1.76 13.04 4.76
C GLU A 166 3.06 12.69 4.02
N PRO A 167 3.96 13.67 3.74
CA PRO A 167 5.11 13.48 2.87
C PRO A 167 6.27 12.68 3.49
N GLY A 168 6.19 12.36 4.78
CA GLY A 168 7.33 11.93 5.58
C GLY A 168 7.98 10.63 5.11
N MET A 169 7.23 9.63 4.64
CA MET A 169 7.80 8.37 4.15
C MET A 169 8.66 8.58 2.90
N ILE A 170 8.25 9.49 1.98
CA ILE A 170 9.05 9.84 0.78
C ILE A 170 10.31 10.58 1.20
N HIS A 171 10.21 11.54 2.14
CA HIS A 171 11.37 12.27 2.65
C HIS A 171 12.35 11.33 3.35
N ALA A 172 11.87 10.37 4.12
CA ALA A 172 12.71 9.38 4.80
C ALA A 172 13.44 8.47 3.79
N PHE A 173 12.75 8.02 2.73
CA PHE A 173 13.37 7.24 1.67
C PHE A 173 14.43 8.04 0.91
N ALA A 174 14.11 9.28 0.55
CA ALA A 174 15.07 10.17 -0.11
C ALA A 174 16.31 10.41 0.76
N ALA A 175 16.13 10.69 2.05
CA ALA A 175 17.23 10.86 3.02
C ALA A 175 18.08 9.59 3.18
N HIS A 176 17.44 8.41 3.24
CA HIS A 176 18.12 7.11 3.31
C HIS A 176 19.10 6.90 2.14
N LEU A 177 18.74 7.42 0.95
CA LEU A 177 19.56 7.29 -0.27
C LEU A 177 20.48 8.50 -0.54
N GLY A 178 20.41 9.57 0.26
CA GLY A 178 21.10 10.82 -0.03
C GLY A 178 20.58 11.56 -1.25
N LEU A 179 19.29 11.39 -1.55
CA LEU A 179 18.58 12.00 -2.69
C LEU A 179 17.65 13.12 -2.25
N SER A 180 17.18 13.94 -3.19
CA SER A 180 16.03 14.83 -3.00
C SER A 180 14.73 14.12 -3.34
N ALA A 181 13.60 14.57 -2.76
CA ALA A 181 12.29 14.01 -3.08
C ALA A 181 11.97 14.11 -4.58
N SER A 182 12.43 15.15 -5.26
CA SER A 182 12.28 15.33 -6.72
C SER A 182 12.99 14.26 -7.57
N GLN A 183 13.81 13.42 -6.96
CA GLN A 183 14.47 12.29 -7.63
C GLN A 183 13.78 10.96 -7.33
N ILE A 184 12.68 10.96 -6.59
CA ILE A 184 11.89 9.79 -6.22
C ILE A 184 10.64 9.72 -7.11
N ALA A 185 10.35 8.55 -7.66
CA ALA A 185 9.03 8.23 -8.21
C ALA A 185 8.22 7.48 -7.14
N MET A 186 7.00 7.91 -6.87
CA MET A 186 6.02 7.17 -6.08
C MET A 186 5.10 6.39 -7.01
N VAL A 187 4.89 5.12 -6.71
CA VAL A 187 3.99 4.23 -7.46
C VAL A 187 2.94 3.68 -6.50
N GLY A 188 1.67 3.91 -6.78
CA GLY A 188 0.58 3.47 -5.90
C GLY A 188 -0.77 3.38 -6.61
N ASP A 189 -1.70 2.66 -6.01
CA ASP A 189 -3.05 2.44 -6.53
C ASP A 189 -4.10 3.35 -5.88
N ASN A 190 -3.73 4.09 -4.84
CA ASN A 190 -4.66 4.91 -4.05
C ASN A 190 -4.33 6.40 -4.14
N ARG A 191 -5.37 7.25 -3.96
CA ARG A 191 -5.20 8.72 -3.91
C ARG A 191 -4.22 9.15 -2.81
N HIS A 192 -4.15 8.45 -1.68
CA HIS A 192 -3.24 8.76 -0.58
C HIS A 192 -1.76 8.63 -0.99
N ASP A 193 -1.42 7.67 -1.85
CA ASP A 193 -0.07 7.50 -2.40
C ASP A 193 0.35 8.69 -3.25
N LEU A 194 -0.53 9.06 -4.17
CA LEU A 194 -0.26 10.13 -5.12
C LEU A 194 -0.32 11.51 -4.44
N ALA A 195 -1.21 11.68 -3.45
CA ALA A 195 -1.24 12.89 -2.63
C ALA A 195 0.05 13.02 -1.78
N MET A 196 0.56 11.93 -1.21
CA MET A 196 1.86 11.89 -0.53
C MET A 196 2.98 12.29 -1.50
N ALA A 197 2.96 11.80 -2.74
CA ALA A 197 3.93 12.19 -3.77
C ALA A 197 3.91 13.69 -4.05
N ARG A 198 2.70 14.27 -4.22
CA ARG A 198 2.54 15.71 -4.45
C ARG A 198 2.96 16.56 -3.24
N ALA A 199 2.58 16.12 -2.04
CA ALA A 199 2.96 16.81 -0.80
C ALA A 199 4.48 16.82 -0.57
N ALA A 200 5.18 15.73 -0.95
CA ALA A 200 6.62 15.63 -0.83
C ALA A 200 7.40 16.35 -1.94
N GLY A 201 6.75 16.75 -3.02
CA GLY A 201 7.44 17.22 -4.23
C GLY A 201 8.21 16.11 -4.94
N ALA A 202 7.66 14.89 -4.97
CA ALA A 202 8.24 13.76 -5.70
C ALA A 202 8.35 14.08 -7.20
N GLY A 203 9.38 13.55 -7.84
CA GLY A 203 9.65 13.81 -9.26
C GLY A 203 8.67 13.13 -10.20
N ALA A 204 8.01 12.05 -9.75
CA ALA A 204 6.92 11.42 -10.48
C ALA A 204 5.92 10.79 -9.52
N ALA A 205 4.63 10.84 -9.89
CA ALA A 205 3.54 10.14 -9.24
C ALA A 205 2.86 9.23 -10.28
N ILE A 206 3.00 7.92 -10.12
CA ILE A 206 2.54 6.91 -11.06
C ILE A 206 1.38 6.15 -10.43
N GLY A 207 0.20 6.26 -11.02
CA GLY A 207 -0.97 5.49 -10.62
C GLY A 207 -0.97 4.10 -11.25
N VAL A 208 -1.29 3.04 -10.48
CA VAL A 208 -1.56 1.71 -11.01
C VAL A 208 -3.03 1.36 -10.84
N LEU A 209 -3.61 0.69 -11.84
CA LEU A 209 -5.03 0.34 -11.86
C LEU A 209 -5.29 -1.09 -11.36
N SER A 210 -4.29 -1.69 -10.73
CA SER A 210 -4.35 -3.07 -10.22
C SER A 210 -4.98 -3.18 -8.82
N GLY A 211 -5.24 -2.06 -8.14
CA GLY A 211 -5.78 -2.05 -6.79
C GLY A 211 -7.17 -1.44 -6.67
N THR A 212 -7.41 -0.71 -5.59
CA THR A 212 -8.75 -0.19 -5.24
C THR A 212 -9.09 1.12 -5.94
N GLY A 213 -8.09 1.90 -6.36
CA GLY A 213 -8.29 3.18 -7.04
C GLY A 213 -8.86 3.02 -8.45
N THR A 214 -9.62 4.02 -8.90
CA THR A 214 -10.16 4.08 -10.25
C THR A 214 -9.31 5.00 -11.12
N HIS A 215 -9.35 4.80 -12.44
CA HIS A 215 -8.69 5.73 -13.38
C HIS A 215 -9.07 7.19 -13.10
N GLN A 216 -10.38 7.44 -12.86
CA GLN A 216 -10.86 8.80 -12.58
C GLN A 216 -10.25 9.37 -11.28
N SER A 217 -10.20 8.57 -10.20
CA SER A 217 -9.67 9.05 -8.91
C SER A 217 -8.16 9.29 -8.93
N LEU A 218 -7.41 8.54 -9.75
CA LEU A 218 -5.94 8.64 -9.79
C LEU A 218 -5.44 9.73 -10.75
N THR A 219 -6.09 9.93 -11.89
CA THR A 219 -5.60 10.88 -12.93
C THR A 219 -5.55 12.33 -12.48
N GLU A 220 -6.26 12.72 -11.42
CA GLU A 220 -6.16 14.06 -10.84
C GLU A 220 -4.79 14.34 -10.19
N LEU A 221 -4.12 13.28 -9.73
CA LEU A 221 -2.87 13.36 -8.97
C LEU A 221 -1.70 12.66 -9.67
N ALA A 222 -1.96 11.73 -10.60
CA ALA A 222 -0.93 11.00 -11.33
C ALA A 222 -0.34 11.82 -12.49
N ASP A 223 0.94 11.61 -12.79
CA ASP A 223 1.55 12.04 -14.06
C ASP A 223 1.19 11.04 -15.18
N ILE A 224 1.00 9.78 -14.82
CA ILE A 224 0.52 8.71 -15.67
C ILE A 224 -0.20 7.65 -14.84
N CYS A 225 -1.19 6.97 -15.45
CA CYS A 225 -1.77 5.73 -14.95
C CYS A 225 -1.39 4.58 -15.88
N ILE A 226 -0.95 3.46 -15.29
CA ILE A 226 -0.61 2.21 -15.99
C ILE A 226 -1.48 1.07 -15.44
N ALA A 227 -1.56 -0.04 -16.18
CA ALA A 227 -2.41 -1.14 -15.74
C ALA A 227 -1.91 -1.77 -14.43
N SER A 228 -0.62 -2.00 -14.31
CA SER A 228 0.03 -2.53 -13.10
C SER A 228 1.53 -2.24 -13.09
N VAL A 229 2.21 -2.58 -11.99
CA VAL A 229 3.67 -2.47 -11.89
C VAL A 229 4.42 -3.33 -12.93
N ALA A 230 3.75 -4.30 -13.57
CA ALA A 230 4.34 -5.09 -14.64
C ALA A 230 4.77 -4.24 -15.83
N ASP A 231 4.07 -3.12 -16.08
CA ASP A 231 4.36 -2.21 -17.20
C ASP A 231 5.47 -1.20 -16.87
N LEU A 232 5.82 -1.05 -15.58
CA LEU A 232 6.73 0.00 -15.12
C LEU A 232 8.15 -0.09 -15.74
N PRO A 233 8.77 -1.28 -15.89
CA PRO A 233 10.08 -1.36 -16.53
C PRO A 233 10.12 -0.86 -17.98
N ASP A 234 8.99 -0.91 -18.69
CA ASP A 234 8.90 -0.46 -20.08
C ASP A 234 8.77 1.07 -20.20
N LEU A 235 8.50 1.76 -19.08
CA LEU A 235 8.53 3.22 -18.98
C LEU A 235 9.95 3.78 -18.79
N LEU A 236 10.93 2.91 -18.50
CA LEU A 236 12.32 3.37 -18.39
C LEU A 236 12.79 3.79 -19.78
N ALA A 237 13.19 5.07 -19.90
CA ALA A 237 13.93 5.50 -21.08
C ALA A 237 15.17 4.60 -21.25
N ALA A 238 15.57 4.31 -22.48
CA ALA A 238 16.82 3.60 -22.74
C ALA A 238 17.96 4.35 -22.04
N ARG A 239 18.45 3.79 -20.95
CA ARG A 239 19.53 4.35 -20.11
C ARG A 239 20.87 3.84 -20.58
#